data_7356f1cdef8adcf5a4b74b031afff930
#
_entry.id   7356f1cdef8adcf5a4b74b031afff930
#
_cell.length_a   1.000
_cell.length_b   1.000
_cell.length_c   1.000
_cell.angle_alpha   90.00
_cell.angle_beta   90.00
_cell.angle_gamma   90.00
#
_symmetry.space_group_name_H-M   'P 1'
#
loop_
_entity.id
_entity.type
_entity.pdbx_description
1 polymer ?
#
loop_
_entity_poly.entity_id
_entity_poly.type
_entity_poly.pdbx_seq_one_letter_code
_entity_poly.pdbx_strand_id
1 'polypeptide(L)'
;MSCASACIARAAYASSSAPRSRADSKPASSLGRRAALAVGVGVLGGAVSPLPASALPLAPLGAVKAVGGAKRVGLSADEVAAILKEDLVTGQYFVTGNLTREVFDDNCRFKDPTNDVRGLSRYLTALGLLFDPKDSEVKLTNIEVTSPTTIETDGTLRGYLRFPWHPRVDPYAFHTTYTLDPETKLVVDQSQTWSISGARAIAETFTPT
;
A
#
# COMPACT_ATOMS: atom_id res chain seq x y z
N MET A 1 -23.91 37.67 39.37
CA MET A 1 -24.41 36.73 40.38
C MET A 1 -24.11 35.35 39.87
N SER A 2 -23.12 34.85 40.37
CA SER A 2 -22.73 33.91 41.42
C SER A 2 -22.42 32.59 40.80
N CYS A 3 -21.16 32.22 40.79
CA CYS A 3 -20.44 31.30 41.70
C CYS A 3 -20.92 29.87 41.54
N ALA A 4 -20.11 28.94 41.46
CA ALA A 4 -18.80 28.48 41.90
C ALA A 4 -18.77 26.98 41.62
N SER A 5 -17.72 26.47 41.33
CA SER A 5 -16.63 25.83 42.08
C SER A 5 -16.60 24.32 41.99
N ALA A 6 -15.55 23.83 41.43
CA ALA A 6 -14.53 22.89 41.89
C ALA A 6 -14.93 21.52 42.48
N CYS A 7 -14.19 20.48 42.01
CA CYS A 7 -13.47 19.45 42.78
C CYS A 7 -12.82 18.48 41.82
N ILE A 8 -11.57 18.50 41.59
CA ILE A 8 -10.38 17.83 42.17
C ILE A 8 -10.69 16.44 42.76
N ALA A 9 -10.22 15.39 42.10
CA ALA A 9 -9.76 14.16 42.73
C ALA A 9 -8.60 13.54 41.96
N ARG A 10 -7.44 13.68 42.57
CA ARG A 10 -6.21 12.90 42.30
C ARG A 10 -6.39 11.49 42.85
N ALA A 11 -5.94 10.49 42.11
CA ALA A 11 -5.45 9.25 42.72
C ALA A 11 -4.30 8.73 41.91
N ALA A 12 -3.10 8.87 42.49
CA ALA A 12 -1.90 8.14 42.18
C ALA A 12 -1.91 6.85 43.01
N TYR A 13 -1.36 5.79 42.47
CA TYR A 13 -0.74 4.65 43.16
C TYR A 13 -0.42 3.58 42.11
N ALA A 14 0.65 2.88 42.04
CA ALA A 14 1.95 2.79 42.68
C ALA A 14 2.68 1.67 41.92
N SER A 15 3.92 1.84 41.79
CA SER A 15 4.97 0.92 41.39
C SER A 15 4.93 -0.41 42.14
N SER A 16 5.17 -1.53 41.42
CA SER A 16 5.66 -2.77 42.07
C SER A 16 6.71 -3.45 41.21
N SER A 17 7.83 -3.57 41.80
CA SER A 17 9.11 -4.09 41.38
C SER A 17 9.16 -5.62 41.25
N ALA A 18 10.15 -6.06 40.45
CA ALA A 18 10.64 -7.41 40.14
C ALA A 18 10.87 -8.36 41.36
N PRO A 19 11.19 -9.64 41.12
CA PRO A 19 12.61 -9.97 41.15
C PRO A 19 13.12 -10.97 40.08
N ARG A 20 14.43 -10.84 39.85
CA ARG A 20 15.30 -11.79 39.13
C ARG A 20 15.47 -13.08 39.93
N SER A 21 15.59 -14.22 39.22
CA SER A 21 16.41 -15.33 39.73
C SER A 21 17.25 -15.94 38.63
N ARG A 22 18.55 -15.92 38.89
CA ARG A 22 19.62 -16.64 38.21
C ARG A 22 19.63 -18.09 38.72
N ALA A 23 19.97 -19.03 37.85
CA ALA A 23 20.79 -20.17 38.21
C ALA A 23 21.43 -20.81 36.98
N ASP A 24 22.75 -20.82 37.03
CA ASP A 24 23.67 -21.54 36.17
C ASP A 24 23.53 -23.03 36.31
N SER A 25 23.87 -23.78 35.27
CA SER A 25 24.87 -24.88 35.35
C SER A 25 25.00 -25.61 33.99
N LYS A 26 26.24 -25.64 33.48
CA LYS A 26 26.87 -26.64 32.63
C LYS A 26 27.59 -27.65 33.57
N PRO A 27 28.23 -28.78 33.14
CA PRO A 27 28.39 -29.44 31.85
C PRO A 27 28.31 -30.99 31.90
N ALA A 28 28.57 -31.65 30.80
CA ALA A 28 29.46 -32.79 30.58
C ALA A 28 28.92 -33.87 29.64
N SER A 29 29.57 -33.97 28.54
CA SER A 29 30.16 -35.11 27.82
C SER A 29 29.63 -36.54 28.05
N SER A 30 29.30 -37.26 26.95
CA SER A 30 29.95 -38.56 26.68
C SER A 30 29.66 -39.05 25.23
N LEU A 31 30.74 -39.58 24.64
CA LEU A 31 30.78 -40.27 23.36
C LEU A 31 29.94 -41.56 23.38
N GLY A 32 29.30 -41.87 22.24
CA GLY A 32 28.73 -43.19 22.01
C GLY A 32 28.51 -43.40 20.49
N ARG A 33 29.54 -43.93 19.82
CA ARG A 33 29.43 -44.45 18.43
C ARG A 33 28.56 -45.70 18.45
N ARG A 34 27.49 -45.71 17.66
CA ARG A 34 26.99 -46.98 17.05
C ARG A 34 26.34 -46.60 15.70
N ALA A 35 26.97 -47.06 14.65
CA ALA A 35 26.45 -47.08 13.29
C ALA A 35 25.28 -48.08 13.23
N ALA A 36 24.11 -47.60 12.71
CA ALA A 36 23.07 -48.46 12.21
C ALA A 36 22.65 -47.95 10.85
N LEU A 37 22.99 -48.69 9.82
CA LEU A 37 22.50 -48.53 8.46
C LEU A 37 21.01 -48.87 8.45
N ALA A 38 20.15 -47.88 8.33
CA ALA A 38 18.76 -48.05 7.94
C ALA A 38 18.56 -47.44 6.56
N VAL A 39 18.38 -48.28 5.56
CA VAL A 39 17.91 -47.92 4.23
C VAL A 39 16.46 -47.53 4.38
N GLY A 40 16.20 -46.23 4.50
CA GLY A 40 14.85 -45.65 4.49
C GLY A 40 14.59 -45.06 3.11
N VAL A 41 13.63 -45.62 2.39
CA VAL A 41 13.03 -45.03 1.19
C VAL A 41 12.36 -43.72 1.61
N GLY A 42 13.07 -42.60 1.46
CA GLY A 42 12.55 -41.27 1.71
C GLY A 42 11.71 -40.81 0.52
N VAL A 43 10.39 -40.81 0.72
CA VAL A 43 9.46 -40.07 -0.12
C VAL A 43 9.86 -38.59 -0.02
N LEU A 44 10.43 -38.07 -1.08
CA LEU A 44 10.70 -36.62 -1.23
C LEU A 44 9.35 -35.88 -1.37
N GLY A 45 8.72 -35.62 -0.24
CA GLY A 45 7.68 -34.61 -0.14
C GLY A 45 8.32 -33.24 -0.24
N GLY A 46 8.54 -32.76 -1.46
CA GLY A 46 8.97 -31.40 -1.70
C GLY A 46 7.89 -30.44 -1.19
N ALA A 47 8.15 -29.80 -0.05
CA ALA A 47 7.40 -28.62 0.35
C ALA A 47 7.60 -27.56 -0.72
N VAL A 48 6.62 -27.40 -1.60
CA VAL A 48 6.55 -26.26 -2.52
C VAL A 48 6.26 -25.05 -1.66
N SER A 49 7.32 -24.37 -1.24
CA SER A 49 7.17 -23.05 -0.65
C SER A 49 6.51 -22.16 -1.72
N PRO A 50 5.40 -21.45 -1.39
CA PRO A 50 4.86 -20.49 -2.32
C PRO A 50 5.94 -19.45 -2.59
N LEU A 51 6.38 -19.37 -3.84
CA LEU A 51 7.25 -18.29 -4.29
C LEU A 51 6.55 -16.97 -3.95
N PRO A 52 7.25 -16.00 -3.33
CA PRO A 52 6.68 -14.68 -3.19
C PRO A 52 6.28 -14.21 -4.59
N ALA A 53 5.06 -13.71 -4.73
CA ALA A 53 4.60 -13.09 -5.96
C ALA A 53 5.54 -11.91 -6.22
N SER A 54 6.62 -12.18 -6.96
CA SER A 54 7.55 -11.15 -7.39
C SER A 54 6.76 -10.27 -8.33
N ALA A 55 6.51 -9.03 -7.91
CA ALA A 55 6.03 -7.98 -8.79
C ALA A 55 6.86 -8.06 -10.08
N LEU A 56 6.18 -8.07 -11.22
CA LEU A 56 6.87 -8.03 -12.51
C LEU A 56 7.82 -6.84 -12.47
N PRO A 57 9.13 -7.01 -12.69
CA PRO A 57 10.03 -5.88 -12.74
C PRO A 57 9.66 -5.07 -13.98
N LEU A 58 8.76 -4.10 -13.80
CA LEU A 58 8.63 -3.03 -14.79
C LEU A 58 10.04 -2.47 -15.00
N ALA A 59 10.40 -2.25 -16.25
CA ALA A 59 11.70 -1.70 -16.63
C ALA A 59 12.08 -0.56 -15.68
N PRO A 60 13.37 -0.33 -15.36
CA PRO A 60 13.77 0.60 -14.35
C PRO A 60 13.13 1.96 -14.62
N LEU A 61 12.19 2.37 -13.76
CA LEU A 61 11.40 3.60 -13.90
C LEU A 61 12.23 4.88 -13.69
N GLY A 62 13.56 4.72 -13.69
CA GLY A 62 14.50 5.81 -13.50
C GLY A 62 14.64 6.28 -12.04
N ALA A 63 15.35 7.39 -11.84
CA ALA A 63 15.48 8.03 -10.54
C ALA A 63 14.19 8.74 -10.14
N VAL A 64 13.91 8.83 -8.83
CA VAL A 64 12.85 9.69 -8.30
C VAL A 64 13.22 11.13 -8.60
N LYS A 65 12.28 11.88 -9.18
CA LYS A 65 12.44 13.31 -9.52
C LYS A 65 11.27 14.07 -8.93
N ALA A 66 11.53 15.30 -8.53
CA ALA A 66 10.45 16.23 -8.20
C ALA A 66 9.56 16.46 -9.43
N VAL A 67 8.26 16.46 -9.23
CA VAL A 67 7.25 16.66 -10.27
C VAL A 67 6.17 17.65 -9.80
N GLY A 68 5.65 18.45 -10.71
CA GLY A 68 4.69 19.51 -10.41
C GLY A 68 5.35 20.81 -9.94
N GLY A 69 4.52 21.71 -9.41
CA GLY A 69 4.95 22.98 -8.81
C GLY A 69 5.39 22.85 -7.36
N ALA A 70 5.37 23.97 -6.63
CA ALA A 70 5.63 23.99 -5.20
C ALA A 70 4.58 23.16 -4.45
N LYS A 71 5.03 22.35 -3.50
CA LYS A 71 4.14 21.49 -2.71
C LYS A 71 3.18 22.35 -1.86
N ARG A 72 1.92 21.92 -1.81
CA ARG A 72 0.85 22.56 -1.05
C ARG A 72 0.79 21.93 0.33
N VAL A 73 1.68 22.39 1.21
CA VAL A 73 1.78 21.90 2.60
C VAL A 73 0.73 22.53 3.50
N GLY A 74 0.36 21.83 4.58
CA GLY A 74 -0.51 22.35 5.64
C GLY A 74 -2.00 22.37 5.29
N LEU A 75 -2.42 21.72 4.20
CA LEU A 75 -3.84 21.53 3.91
C LEU A 75 -4.48 20.60 4.96
N SER A 76 -5.74 20.80 5.27
CA SER A 76 -6.52 19.85 6.06
C SER A 76 -6.76 18.55 5.26
N ALA A 77 -7.07 17.46 5.96
CA ALA A 77 -7.42 16.20 5.30
C ALA A 77 -8.67 16.36 4.39
N ASP A 78 -9.61 17.20 4.78
CA ASP A 78 -10.83 17.50 3.98
C ASP A 78 -10.47 18.24 2.68
N GLU A 79 -9.55 19.20 2.73
CA GLU A 79 -9.07 19.91 1.53
C GLU A 79 -8.32 18.97 0.58
N VAL A 80 -7.48 18.08 1.13
CA VAL A 80 -6.81 17.06 0.33
C VAL A 80 -7.82 16.09 -0.27
N ALA A 81 -8.83 15.65 0.51
CA ALA A 81 -9.90 14.78 0.02
C ALA A 81 -10.71 15.43 -1.12
N ALA A 82 -10.99 16.73 -1.04
CA ALA A 82 -11.68 17.45 -2.11
C ALA A 82 -10.84 17.46 -3.41
N ILE A 83 -9.53 17.64 -3.31
CA ILE A 83 -8.61 17.59 -4.44
C ILE A 83 -8.55 16.18 -5.03
N LEU A 84 -8.38 15.15 -4.19
CA LEU A 84 -8.36 13.75 -4.63
C LEU A 84 -9.67 13.35 -5.32
N LYS A 85 -10.81 13.86 -4.84
CA LYS A 85 -12.12 13.65 -5.48
C LYS A 85 -12.13 14.22 -6.89
N GLU A 86 -11.65 15.44 -7.09
CA GLU A 86 -11.57 16.06 -8.41
C GLU A 86 -10.61 15.30 -9.33
N ASP A 87 -9.44 14.90 -8.82
CA ASP A 87 -8.45 14.11 -9.54
C ASP A 87 -9.01 12.73 -9.97
N LEU A 88 -9.85 12.10 -9.13
CA LEU A 88 -10.47 10.81 -9.46
C LEU A 88 -11.65 10.93 -10.41
N VAL A 89 -12.51 11.93 -10.21
CA VAL A 89 -13.76 12.08 -10.98
C VAL A 89 -13.50 12.77 -12.32
N THR A 90 -12.85 13.92 -12.30
CA THR A 90 -12.57 14.73 -13.50
C THR A 90 -11.24 14.36 -14.14
N GLY A 91 -10.19 14.27 -13.33
CA GLY A 91 -8.84 13.90 -13.77
C GLY A 91 -8.71 12.46 -14.23
N GLN A 92 -9.56 11.54 -13.71
CA GLN A 92 -9.50 10.10 -14.01
C GLN A 92 -8.10 9.52 -13.76
N TYR A 93 -7.43 9.97 -12.69
CA TYR A 93 -5.97 9.86 -12.59
C TYR A 93 -5.45 8.41 -12.53
N PHE A 94 -6.22 7.43 -12.07
CA PHE A 94 -5.79 6.02 -12.10
C PHE A 94 -5.57 5.48 -13.52
N VAL A 95 -6.19 6.08 -14.52
CA VAL A 95 -6.05 5.67 -15.92
C VAL A 95 -5.35 6.71 -16.80
N THR A 96 -5.27 7.96 -16.36
CA THR A 96 -4.64 9.06 -17.11
C THR A 96 -3.30 9.51 -16.55
N GLY A 97 -3.08 9.33 -15.23
CA GLY A 97 -1.98 9.96 -14.50
C GLY A 97 -2.18 11.47 -14.24
N ASN A 98 -3.37 12.02 -14.52
CA ASN A 98 -3.69 13.43 -14.34
C ASN A 98 -4.15 13.69 -12.90
N LEU A 99 -3.21 13.82 -11.98
CA LEU A 99 -3.44 14.15 -10.56
C LEU A 99 -2.77 15.47 -10.18
N THR A 100 -3.23 16.06 -9.09
CA THR A 100 -2.65 17.28 -8.50
C THR A 100 -1.37 16.93 -7.75
N ARG A 101 -0.22 17.02 -8.43
CA ARG A 101 1.10 16.59 -7.96
C ARG A 101 1.56 17.31 -6.71
N GLU A 102 1.07 18.50 -6.50
CA GLU A 102 1.45 19.41 -5.42
C GLU A 102 0.97 18.92 -4.03
N VAL A 103 -0.01 18.03 -3.97
CA VAL A 103 -0.50 17.45 -2.70
C VAL A 103 0.15 16.10 -2.37
N PHE A 104 1.02 15.57 -3.23
CA PHE A 104 1.78 14.34 -2.99
C PHE A 104 3.24 14.64 -2.68
N ASP A 105 3.83 13.87 -1.76
CA ASP A 105 5.27 13.87 -1.57
C ASP A 105 5.97 13.23 -2.78
N ASP A 106 7.15 13.75 -3.17
CA ASP A 106 7.89 13.22 -4.32
C ASP A 106 8.37 11.77 -4.10
N ASN A 107 8.54 11.35 -2.83
CA ASN A 107 8.89 9.98 -2.43
C ASN A 107 7.67 9.14 -2.02
N CYS A 108 6.44 9.61 -2.28
CA CYS A 108 5.21 8.89 -1.97
C CYS A 108 5.31 7.43 -2.43
N ARG A 109 4.83 6.52 -1.58
CA ARG A 109 4.72 5.10 -1.90
C ARG A 109 3.37 4.81 -2.53
N PHE A 110 3.36 4.02 -3.58
CA PHE A 110 2.17 3.54 -4.28
C PHE A 110 2.19 2.01 -4.29
N LYS A 111 1.23 1.43 -3.59
CA LYS A 111 1.11 -0.02 -3.43
C LYS A 111 -0.25 -0.49 -3.93
N ASP A 112 -0.25 -1.53 -4.76
CA ASP A 112 -1.43 -2.27 -5.19
C ASP A 112 -1.16 -3.78 -5.12
N PRO A 113 -2.12 -4.68 -5.41
CA PRO A 113 -1.90 -6.12 -5.36
C PRO A 113 -0.83 -6.67 -6.29
N THR A 114 -0.36 -5.91 -7.25
CA THR A 114 0.65 -6.33 -8.26
C THR A 114 1.94 -5.53 -8.17
N ASN A 115 1.93 -4.34 -7.56
CA ASN A 115 3.05 -3.41 -7.56
C ASN A 115 3.30 -2.78 -6.18
N ASP A 116 4.55 -2.39 -5.94
CA ASP A 116 4.98 -1.58 -4.81
C ASP A 116 6.06 -0.61 -5.32
N VAL A 117 5.66 0.60 -5.62
CA VAL A 117 6.52 1.62 -6.26
C VAL A 117 6.70 2.79 -5.32
N ARG A 118 7.93 3.26 -5.16
CA ARG A 118 8.24 4.48 -4.42
C ARG A 118 8.71 5.58 -5.38
N GLY A 119 8.11 6.75 -5.22
CA GLY A 119 8.37 7.95 -6.01
C GLY A 119 7.24 8.32 -6.97
N LEU A 120 6.70 9.54 -6.78
CA LEU A 120 5.59 10.07 -7.57
C LEU A 120 5.90 10.08 -9.08
N SER A 121 7.11 10.51 -9.47
CA SER A 121 7.51 10.52 -10.89
C SER A 121 7.49 9.14 -11.54
N ARG A 122 7.88 8.10 -10.79
CA ARG A 122 7.87 6.70 -11.25
C ARG A 122 6.44 6.19 -11.42
N TYR A 123 5.59 6.47 -10.43
CA TYR A 123 4.19 6.11 -10.47
C TYR A 123 3.48 6.71 -11.68
N LEU A 124 3.66 8.02 -11.92
CA LEU A 124 3.08 8.71 -13.08
C LEU A 124 3.58 8.15 -14.41
N THR A 125 4.86 7.78 -14.49
CA THR A 125 5.41 7.12 -15.68
C THR A 125 4.73 5.76 -15.91
N ALA A 126 4.55 4.96 -14.85
CA ALA A 126 3.89 3.66 -14.96
C ALA A 126 2.42 3.81 -15.41
N LEU A 127 1.66 4.72 -14.81
CA LEU A 127 0.26 4.99 -15.19
C LEU A 127 0.15 5.44 -16.65
N GLY A 128 1.03 6.35 -17.09
CA GLY A 128 1.03 6.85 -18.45
C GLY A 128 1.27 5.78 -19.53
N LEU A 129 1.87 4.65 -19.14
CA LEU A 129 2.14 3.52 -20.03
C LEU A 129 1.09 2.40 -19.95
N LEU A 130 0.31 2.37 -18.87
CA LEU A 130 -0.51 1.21 -18.54
C LEU A 130 -1.88 1.23 -19.24
N PHE A 131 -2.70 2.23 -18.98
CA PHE A 131 -4.07 2.30 -19.49
C PHE A 131 -4.23 3.12 -20.76
N ASP A 132 -5.16 2.72 -21.63
CA ASP A 132 -5.68 3.59 -22.68
C ASP A 132 -6.77 4.50 -22.07
N PRO A 133 -6.53 5.80 -21.92
CA PRO A 133 -7.48 6.70 -21.24
C PRO A 133 -8.74 6.96 -22.04
N LYS A 134 -8.79 6.60 -23.34
CA LYS A 134 -9.99 6.75 -24.17
C LYS A 134 -11.02 5.68 -23.85
N ASP A 135 -10.53 4.47 -23.53
CA ASP A 135 -11.35 3.28 -23.33
C ASP A 135 -11.36 2.79 -21.88
N SER A 136 -10.83 3.62 -20.96
CA SER A 136 -10.74 3.31 -19.53
C SER A 136 -11.47 4.34 -18.69
N GLU A 137 -12.04 3.87 -17.58
CA GLU A 137 -12.87 4.70 -16.71
C GLU A 137 -12.69 4.33 -15.24
N VAL A 138 -12.63 5.36 -14.40
CA VAL A 138 -12.70 5.26 -12.93
C VAL A 138 -14.04 5.84 -12.47
N LYS A 139 -14.80 5.08 -11.69
CA LYS A 139 -16.01 5.57 -11.02
C LYS A 139 -15.78 5.58 -9.52
N LEU A 140 -15.66 6.77 -8.94
CA LEU A 140 -15.62 6.95 -7.50
C LEU A 140 -17.02 6.71 -6.93
N THR A 141 -17.13 5.85 -5.90
CA THR A 141 -18.37 5.58 -5.18
C THR A 141 -18.41 6.27 -3.82
N ASN A 142 -17.27 6.33 -3.15
CA ASN A 142 -17.15 6.96 -1.84
C ASN A 142 -15.78 7.62 -1.68
N ILE A 143 -15.73 8.69 -0.90
CA ILE A 143 -14.51 9.29 -0.36
C ILE A 143 -14.80 9.78 1.04
N GLU A 144 -13.98 9.38 2.01
CA GLU A 144 -14.17 9.67 3.43
C GLU A 144 -12.84 10.01 4.10
N VAL A 145 -12.86 11.01 4.97
CA VAL A 145 -11.76 11.34 5.87
C VAL A 145 -11.95 10.57 7.17
N THR A 146 -11.22 9.48 7.34
CA THR A 146 -11.36 8.58 8.51
C THR A 146 -10.51 9.05 9.69
N SER A 147 -9.49 9.88 9.43
CA SER A 147 -8.68 10.52 10.48
C SER A 147 -8.01 11.80 9.94
N PRO A 148 -7.39 12.65 10.80
CA PRO A 148 -6.64 13.83 10.37
C PRO A 148 -5.47 13.54 9.40
N THR A 149 -5.12 12.27 9.22
CA THR A 149 -4.02 11.80 8.36
C THR A 149 -4.41 10.65 7.46
N THR A 150 -5.69 10.32 7.36
CA THR A 150 -6.15 9.18 6.55
C THR A 150 -7.40 9.54 5.76
N ILE A 151 -7.34 9.29 4.46
CA ILE A 151 -8.46 9.44 3.55
C ILE A 151 -8.67 8.09 2.87
N GLU A 152 -9.91 7.64 2.78
CA GLU A 152 -10.28 6.38 2.13
C GLU A 152 -11.19 6.63 0.95
N THR A 153 -11.01 5.86 -0.12
CA THR A 153 -11.86 5.96 -1.31
C THR A 153 -12.25 4.57 -1.80
N ASP A 154 -13.48 4.46 -2.23
CA ASP A 154 -14.03 3.27 -2.88
C ASP A 154 -14.50 3.60 -4.27
N GLY A 155 -14.37 2.65 -5.19
CA GLY A 155 -14.82 2.85 -6.55
C GLY A 155 -14.69 1.59 -7.41
N THR A 156 -14.90 1.78 -8.69
CA THR A 156 -14.69 0.74 -9.70
C THR A 156 -13.79 1.28 -10.81
N LEU A 157 -12.98 0.39 -11.36
CA LEU A 157 -12.14 0.66 -12.51
C LEU A 157 -12.43 -0.37 -13.59
N ARG A 158 -12.50 0.07 -14.85
CA ARG A 158 -12.56 -0.78 -16.03
C ARG A 158 -11.77 -0.13 -17.15
N GLY A 159 -11.30 -0.89 -18.10
CA GLY A 159 -10.61 -0.28 -19.24
C GLY A 159 -9.86 -1.24 -20.12
N TYR A 160 -8.91 -0.68 -20.84
CA TYR A 160 -8.01 -1.38 -21.73
C TYR A 160 -6.56 -0.97 -21.47
N LEU A 161 -5.64 -1.92 -21.63
CA LEU A 161 -4.21 -1.64 -21.49
C LEU A 161 -3.60 -1.27 -22.85
N ARG A 162 -2.57 -0.43 -22.82
CA ARG A 162 -1.85 0.06 -24.01
C ARG A 162 -0.88 -0.95 -24.64
N PHE A 163 -1.12 -2.25 -24.48
CA PHE A 163 -0.33 -3.25 -25.18
C PHE A 163 -0.81 -3.42 -26.63
N PRO A 164 0.04 -3.93 -27.54
CA PRO A 164 -0.33 -4.12 -28.95
C PRO A 164 -1.59 -4.99 -29.18
N TRP A 165 -1.88 -5.92 -28.26
CA TRP A 165 -3.06 -6.79 -28.27
C TRP A 165 -4.24 -6.23 -27.50
N HIS A 166 -4.14 -5.00 -27.00
CA HIS A 166 -5.17 -4.18 -26.36
C HIS A 166 -6.04 -4.94 -25.34
N PRO A 167 -5.44 -5.57 -24.32
CA PRO A 167 -6.16 -6.44 -23.42
C PRO A 167 -7.20 -5.65 -22.61
N ARG A 168 -8.38 -6.25 -22.49
CA ARG A 168 -9.46 -5.69 -21.68
C ARG A 168 -9.25 -5.99 -20.21
N VAL A 169 -9.47 -5.00 -19.38
CA VAL A 169 -9.58 -5.12 -17.92
C VAL A 169 -11.05 -5.07 -17.56
N ASP A 170 -11.59 -6.21 -17.10
CA ASP A 170 -12.96 -6.30 -16.64
C ASP A 170 -13.20 -5.41 -15.42
N PRO A 171 -14.44 -4.90 -15.24
CA PRO A 171 -14.73 -4.05 -14.08
C PRO A 171 -14.41 -4.73 -12.76
N TYR A 172 -13.64 -4.07 -11.91
CA TYR A 172 -13.36 -4.51 -10.55
C TYR A 172 -13.53 -3.35 -9.56
N ALA A 173 -13.92 -3.69 -8.33
CA ALA A 173 -13.96 -2.71 -7.25
C ALA A 173 -12.58 -2.52 -6.65
N PHE A 174 -12.24 -1.28 -6.31
CA PHE A 174 -11.05 -0.94 -5.55
C PHE A 174 -11.42 -0.22 -4.25
N HIS A 175 -10.56 -0.39 -3.26
CA HIS A 175 -10.50 0.42 -2.06
C HIS A 175 -9.09 0.99 -1.96
N THR A 176 -8.97 2.31 -1.74
CA THR A 176 -7.67 2.99 -1.63
C THR A 176 -7.60 3.79 -0.34
N THR A 177 -6.54 3.57 0.42
CA THR A 177 -6.19 4.35 1.60
C THR A 177 -5.04 5.29 1.27
N TYR A 178 -5.23 6.58 1.50
CA TYR A 178 -4.19 7.61 1.41
C TYR A 178 -3.76 8.00 2.81
N THR A 179 -2.45 7.95 3.07
CA THR A 179 -1.87 8.40 4.33
C THR A 179 -1.18 9.73 4.12
N LEU A 180 -1.53 10.70 4.95
CA LEU A 180 -0.92 12.03 4.97
C LEU A 180 0.19 12.10 6.00
N ASP A 181 1.26 12.78 5.66
CA ASP A 181 2.28 13.16 6.64
C ASP A 181 1.68 14.08 7.71
N PRO A 182 1.90 13.84 9.01
CA PRO A 182 1.27 14.61 10.07
C PRO A 182 1.70 16.10 10.11
N GLU A 183 2.88 16.44 9.60
CA GLU A 183 3.42 17.79 9.61
C GLU A 183 3.12 18.54 8.32
N THR A 184 3.47 17.97 7.18
CA THR A 184 3.33 18.61 5.86
C THR A 184 1.94 18.45 5.26
N LYS A 185 1.18 17.45 5.71
CA LYS A 185 -0.13 17.05 5.14
C LYS A 185 -0.08 16.61 3.67
N LEU A 186 1.10 16.32 3.16
CA LEU A 186 1.25 15.70 1.84
C LEU A 186 0.91 14.21 1.91
N VAL A 187 0.38 13.67 0.83
CA VAL A 187 0.16 12.23 0.67
C VAL A 187 1.53 11.55 0.56
N VAL A 188 1.86 10.69 1.52
CA VAL A 188 3.13 9.95 1.59
C VAL A 188 2.99 8.46 1.28
N ASP A 189 1.78 7.92 1.39
CA ASP A 189 1.46 6.53 1.03
C ASP A 189 0.07 6.44 0.40
N GLN A 190 -0.03 5.68 -0.67
CA GLN A 190 -1.26 5.28 -1.32
C GLN A 190 -1.27 3.76 -1.39
N SER A 191 -2.15 3.12 -0.64
CA SER A 191 -2.31 1.66 -0.62
C SER A 191 -3.67 1.29 -1.19
N GLN A 192 -3.68 0.43 -2.22
CA GLN A 192 -4.90 0.02 -2.90
C GLN A 192 -5.10 -1.49 -2.81
N THR A 193 -6.34 -1.90 -2.61
CA THR A 193 -6.79 -3.29 -2.70
C THR A 193 -7.87 -3.43 -3.77
N TRP A 194 -8.00 -4.62 -4.35
CA TRP A 194 -8.94 -4.91 -5.45
C TRP A 194 -9.85 -6.07 -5.10
N SER A 195 -11.05 -6.08 -5.67
CA SER A 195 -11.98 -7.21 -5.58
C SER A 195 -11.54 -8.43 -6.40
N ILE A 196 -10.49 -8.29 -7.21
CA ILE A 196 -9.82 -9.36 -7.96
C ILE A 196 -8.43 -9.62 -7.38
N SER A 197 -7.92 -10.83 -7.56
CA SER A 197 -6.54 -11.12 -7.15
C SER A 197 -5.52 -10.54 -8.12
N GLY A 198 -4.32 -10.19 -7.63
CA GLY A 198 -3.21 -9.74 -8.49
C GLY A 198 -2.86 -10.76 -9.58
N ALA A 199 -2.95 -12.06 -9.28
CA ALA A 199 -2.73 -13.12 -10.27
C ALA A 199 -3.76 -13.07 -11.41
N ARG A 200 -5.03 -12.81 -11.11
CA ARG A 200 -6.06 -12.62 -12.12
C ARG A 200 -5.79 -11.37 -12.97
N ALA A 201 -5.47 -10.24 -12.36
CA ALA A 201 -5.15 -9.01 -13.06
C ALA A 201 -3.97 -9.20 -14.02
N ILE A 202 -2.92 -9.93 -13.59
CA ILE A 202 -1.79 -10.28 -14.46
C ILE A 202 -2.24 -11.19 -15.61
N ALA A 203 -3.07 -12.20 -15.36
CA ALA A 203 -3.56 -13.10 -16.40
C ALA A 203 -4.38 -12.35 -17.46
N GLU A 204 -5.24 -11.42 -17.07
CA GLU A 204 -6.02 -10.57 -17.98
C GLU A 204 -5.10 -9.74 -18.91
N THR A 205 -3.93 -9.29 -18.41
CA THR A 205 -2.93 -8.55 -19.21
C THR A 205 -2.44 -9.32 -20.45
N PHE A 206 -2.43 -10.66 -20.39
CA PHE A 206 -1.96 -11.52 -21.48
C PHE A 206 -3.10 -12.10 -22.32
N THR A 207 -4.35 -11.75 -22.04
CA THR A 207 -5.51 -12.24 -22.78
C THR A 207 -5.88 -11.22 -23.86
N PRO A 208 -5.73 -11.56 -25.17
CA PRO A 208 -6.18 -10.69 -26.25
C PRO A 208 -7.69 -10.50 -26.22
N THR A 209 -8.17 -9.32 -26.61
CA THR A 209 -9.59 -9.00 -26.84
C THR A 209 -9.99 -9.26 -28.27
#